data_d4b802671f5494b052b8b98d39b8cf31
#
_entry.id   d4b802671f5494b052b8b98d39b8cf31
#
_cell.length_a   1.000
_cell.length_b   1.000
_cell.length_c   1.000
_cell.angle_alpha   90.00
_cell.angle_beta   90.00
_cell.angle_gamma   90.00
#
_symmetry.space_group_name_H-M   'P 1'
#
loop_
_entity.id
_entity.type
_entity.pdbx_description
1 polymer ?
#
loop_
_entity_poly.entity_id
_entity_poly.type
_entity_poly.pdbx_seq_one_letter_code
_entity_poly.pdbx_strand_id
1 'polypeptide(L)'
;YKSRDLVEWECVGVALSSEGSYDETSGKTTVSFAFSNYWAPEVIYDGETGLYYMFYTANRYDTSFQSGTWFFGDIAISESPAGPFVPYNKYYGNETVVVDEGRKIYTYEPLFDFSRMDPSHPLYEISNDGYMKVIDLNPFIDPKTGDKYVYFCHDLGKAQAISESSIYVMALHDDYTPDYTRIEALTAANRLEKDGKQDITLNEGTVNEAPYVIYNPVSDRYYLL
;
A
#
# COMPACT_ATOMS: atom_id res chain seq x y z
N TYR A 1 15.15 12.83 -3.43
CA TYR A 1 16.59 13.03 -3.52
C TYR A 1 17.14 12.27 -4.71
N LYS A 2 18.20 12.78 -5.34
CA LYS A 2 18.97 12.07 -6.38
C LYS A 2 20.46 12.09 -6.04
N SER A 3 21.20 11.09 -6.49
CA SER A 3 22.65 10.98 -6.30
C SER A 3 23.30 10.40 -7.56
N ARG A 4 24.61 10.64 -7.73
CA ARG A 4 25.44 9.98 -8.73
C ARG A 4 26.39 8.95 -8.15
N ASP A 5 26.61 8.99 -6.83
CA ASP A 5 27.65 8.22 -6.13
C ASP A 5 27.11 7.50 -4.87
N LEU A 6 25.82 7.66 -4.55
CA LEU A 6 25.13 7.12 -3.37
C LEU A 6 25.63 7.72 -2.04
N VAL A 7 26.43 8.77 -2.08
CA VAL A 7 27.01 9.44 -0.92
C VAL A 7 26.49 10.87 -0.81
N GLU A 8 26.60 11.62 -1.90
CA GLU A 8 26.09 13.00 -1.98
C GLU A 8 24.69 13.01 -2.59
N TRP A 9 23.73 13.57 -1.86
CA TRP A 9 22.33 13.57 -2.25
C TRP A 9 21.79 14.99 -2.39
N GLU A 10 21.22 15.27 -3.56
CA GLU A 10 20.53 16.51 -3.86
C GLU A 10 19.02 16.35 -3.65
N CYS A 11 18.40 17.28 -2.91
CA CYS A 11 16.94 17.36 -2.83
C CYS A 11 16.36 17.84 -4.16
N VAL A 12 15.48 17.05 -4.77
CA VAL A 12 14.85 17.36 -6.07
C VAL A 12 13.42 17.86 -5.93
N GLY A 13 12.86 17.87 -4.73
CA GLY A 13 11.50 18.35 -4.45
C GLY A 13 10.69 17.40 -3.56
N VAL A 14 9.40 17.68 -3.49
CA VAL A 14 8.41 16.85 -2.79
C VAL A 14 7.79 15.91 -3.80
N ALA A 15 7.90 14.60 -3.55
CA ALA A 15 7.40 13.58 -4.47
C ALA A 15 5.87 13.57 -4.49
N LEU A 16 5.23 13.55 -3.31
CA LEU A 16 3.78 13.58 -3.14
C LEU A 16 3.43 14.70 -2.13
N SER A 17 2.66 15.67 -2.57
CA SER A 17 2.27 16.80 -1.72
C SER A 17 0.97 16.50 -0.97
N SER A 18 0.96 16.75 0.34
CA SER A 18 -0.25 16.75 1.15
C SER A 18 -1.17 17.95 0.85
N GLU A 19 -0.61 19.02 0.29
CA GLU A 19 -1.38 20.19 -0.14
C GLU A 19 -2.11 19.93 -1.47
N GLY A 20 -1.81 18.83 -2.12
CA GLY A 20 -2.39 18.43 -3.39
C GLY A 20 -1.78 19.12 -4.61
N SER A 21 -2.35 18.85 -5.74
CA SER A 21 -2.02 19.52 -7.00
C SER A 21 -3.24 20.30 -7.49
N TYR A 22 -3.01 21.57 -7.83
CA TYR A 22 -4.02 22.43 -8.44
C TYR A 22 -4.02 22.23 -9.96
N ASP A 23 -5.19 21.94 -10.50
CA ASP A 23 -5.43 21.87 -11.94
C ASP A 23 -6.05 23.19 -12.42
N GLU A 24 -5.29 23.97 -13.17
CA GLU A 24 -5.73 25.25 -13.71
C GLU A 24 -6.92 25.11 -14.66
N THR A 25 -7.05 23.98 -15.35
CA THR A 25 -8.13 23.75 -16.34
C THR A 25 -9.46 23.53 -15.66
N SER A 26 -9.51 22.74 -14.61
CA SER A 26 -10.72 22.43 -13.85
C SER A 26 -10.97 23.35 -12.66
N GLY A 27 -9.97 24.12 -12.25
CA GLY A 27 -10.00 24.94 -11.04
C GLY A 27 -10.06 24.13 -9.74
N LYS A 28 -9.68 22.87 -9.79
CA LYS A 28 -9.75 21.94 -8.66
C LYS A 28 -8.39 21.72 -8.02
N THR A 29 -8.36 21.67 -6.70
CA THR A 29 -7.24 21.11 -5.94
C THR A 29 -7.54 19.66 -5.62
N THR A 30 -6.69 18.77 -6.09
CA THR A 30 -6.79 17.34 -5.84
C THR A 30 -5.70 16.93 -4.86
N VAL A 31 -6.08 16.28 -3.78
CA VAL A 31 -5.17 15.68 -2.81
C VAL A 31 -5.33 14.15 -2.82
N SER A 32 -4.32 13.44 -2.36
CA SER A 32 -4.49 12.01 -2.10
C SER A 32 -5.55 11.79 -1.00
N PHE A 33 -5.96 10.53 -0.80
CA PHE A 33 -6.82 10.19 0.35
C PHE A 33 -6.17 10.56 1.69
N ALA A 34 -4.86 10.71 1.69
CA ALA A 34 -4.02 10.78 2.86
C ALA A 34 -4.09 12.15 3.55
N PHE A 35 -4.32 12.11 4.85
CA PHE A 35 -4.28 13.29 5.72
C PHE A 35 -2.92 13.45 6.39
N SER A 36 -2.34 12.36 6.89
CA SER A 36 -1.10 12.37 7.66
C SER A 36 -0.42 11.01 7.64
N ASN A 37 0.74 10.92 8.25
CA ASN A 37 1.49 9.69 8.42
C ASN A 37 1.73 8.96 7.09
N TYR A 38 2.38 9.66 6.16
CA TYR A 38 2.87 9.04 4.93
C TYR A 38 4.07 8.16 5.27
N TRP A 39 3.89 6.85 5.15
CA TRP A 39 4.90 5.86 5.53
C TRP A 39 5.31 4.99 4.36
N ALA A 40 6.53 4.45 4.46
CA ALA A 40 7.09 3.37 3.65
C ALA A 40 6.79 3.50 2.15
N PRO A 41 7.13 4.61 1.49
CA PRO A 41 6.95 4.71 0.06
C PRO A 41 7.92 3.79 -0.67
N GLU A 42 7.41 2.99 -1.60
CA GLU A 42 8.20 2.20 -2.53
C GLU A 42 7.83 2.52 -3.96
N VAL A 43 8.84 2.68 -4.82
CA VAL A 43 8.65 3.10 -6.20
C VAL A 43 9.17 2.04 -7.15
N ILE A 44 8.33 1.62 -8.08
CA ILE A 44 8.72 0.79 -9.21
C ILE A 44 8.53 1.53 -10.52
N TYR A 45 9.35 1.19 -11.51
CA TYR A 45 9.18 1.62 -12.89
C TYR A 45 8.56 0.49 -13.70
N ASP A 46 7.49 0.80 -14.40
CA ASP A 46 6.89 -0.12 -15.35
C ASP A 46 7.26 0.28 -16.78
N GLY A 47 8.06 -0.58 -17.42
CA GLY A 47 8.53 -0.35 -18.79
C GLY A 47 7.42 -0.47 -19.84
N GLU A 48 6.28 -1.10 -19.55
CA GLU A 48 5.15 -1.22 -20.46
C GLU A 48 4.34 0.07 -20.51
N THR A 49 4.11 0.68 -19.37
CA THR A 49 3.37 1.95 -19.29
C THR A 49 4.27 3.18 -19.40
N GLY A 50 5.57 3.03 -19.13
CA GLY A 50 6.53 4.12 -19.06
C GLY A 50 6.38 5.00 -17.83
N LEU A 51 5.66 4.53 -16.81
CA LEU A 51 5.35 5.28 -15.60
C LEU A 51 6.06 4.71 -14.36
N TYR A 52 6.25 5.59 -13.40
CA TYR A 52 6.67 5.24 -12.05
C TYR A 52 5.42 5.12 -11.17
N TYR A 53 5.31 4.03 -10.43
CA TYR A 53 4.25 3.75 -9.48
C TYR A 53 4.83 3.80 -8.08
N MET A 54 4.36 4.71 -7.26
CA MET A 54 4.73 4.81 -5.86
C MET A 54 3.61 4.22 -5.00
N PHE A 55 3.91 3.13 -4.35
CA PHE A 55 3.06 2.52 -3.33
C PHE A 55 3.39 3.16 -1.99
N TYR A 56 2.39 3.54 -1.24
CA TYR A 56 2.59 4.19 0.05
C TYR A 56 1.41 3.94 0.98
N THR A 57 1.65 4.19 2.24
CA THR A 57 0.65 4.07 3.30
C THR A 57 0.43 5.41 3.97
N ALA A 58 -0.80 5.70 4.35
CA ALA A 58 -1.12 6.91 5.10
C ALA A 58 -2.44 6.78 5.88
N ASN A 59 -2.69 7.75 6.78
CA ASN A 59 -3.99 7.92 7.40
C ASN A 59 -4.95 8.61 6.43
N ARG A 60 -6.22 8.21 6.48
CA ARG A 60 -7.27 8.77 5.65
C ARG A 60 -7.58 10.22 5.99
N TYR A 61 -7.91 11.01 4.97
CA TYR A 61 -8.43 12.36 5.10
C TYR A 61 -9.92 12.34 5.45
N ASP A 62 -10.21 11.98 6.71
CA ASP A 62 -11.56 11.96 7.23
C ASP A 62 -11.53 12.40 8.70
N THR A 63 -12.31 13.44 9.01
CA THR A 63 -12.41 13.98 10.37
C THR A 63 -13.06 13.03 11.36
N SER A 64 -13.75 11.98 10.90
CA SER A 64 -14.33 10.95 11.75
C SER A 64 -13.28 9.96 12.30
N PHE A 65 -12.12 9.84 11.65
CA PHE A 65 -11.03 8.96 12.05
C PHE A 65 -9.92 9.71 12.81
N GLN A 66 -10.25 10.28 13.95
CA GLN A 66 -9.29 11.03 14.78
C GLN A 66 -8.26 10.15 15.52
N SER A 67 -8.40 8.85 15.48
CA SER A 67 -7.42 7.95 16.11
C SER A 67 -6.42 7.46 15.07
N GLY A 68 -5.14 7.74 15.23
CA GLY A 68 -4.06 7.34 14.34
C GLY A 68 -3.83 5.82 14.19
N THR A 69 -4.91 5.04 14.14
CA THR A 69 -4.90 3.57 14.10
C THR A 69 -5.34 3.00 12.74
N TRP A 70 -5.79 3.87 11.82
CA TRP A 70 -6.27 3.43 10.53
C TRP A 70 -5.29 3.84 9.44
N PHE A 71 -4.61 2.86 8.88
CA PHE A 71 -3.72 3.03 7.75
C PHE A 71 -4.28 2.32 6.53
N PHE A 72 -4.24 3.03 5.43
CA PHE A 72 -4.65 2.53 4.13
C PHE A 72 -3.49 2.64 3.17
N GLY A 73 -3.48 1.76 2.18
CA GLY A 73 -2.50 1.82 1.11
C GLY A 73 -3.07 2.48 -0.14
N ASP A 74 -2.21 3.13 -0.89
CA ASP A 74 -2.58 3.71 -2.19
C ASP A 74 -1.40 3.71 -3.15
N ILE A 75 -1.71 4.08 -4.38
CA ILE A 75 -0.74 4.24 -5.46
C ILE A 75 -0.79 5.69 -5.96
N ALA A 76 0.38 6.25 -6.20
CA ALA A 76 0.54 7.48 -6.94
C ALA A 76 1.46 7.25 -8.15
N ILE A 77 1.23 7.96 -9.24
CA ILE A 77 1.97 7.79 -10.50
C ILE A 77 2.70 9.05 -10.92
N SER A 78 3.80 8.87 -11.64
CA SER A 78 4.56 9.95 -12.25
C SER A 78 5.28 9.48 -13.50
N GLU A 79 5.52 10.40 -14.43
CA GLU A 79 6.42 10.19 -15.58
C GLU A 79 7.91 10.31 -15.17
N SER A 80 8.20 10.74 -13.96
CA SER A 80 9.53 10.98 -13.44
C SER A 80 9.76 10.28 -12.11
N PRO A 81 10.93 9.69 -11.85
CA PRO A 81 11.26 9.11 -10.56
C PRO A 81 11.29 10.14 -9.42
N ALA A 82 11.47 11.42 -9.76
CA ALA A 82 11.47 12.51 -8.81
C ALA A 82 10.07 13.06 -8.50
N GLY A 83 9.05 12.61 -9.21
CA GLY A 83 7.71 13.19 -9.16
C GLY A 83 7.58 14.45 -10.02
N PRO A 84 6.54 15.25 -9.83
CA PRO A 84 5.51 15.06 -8.82
C PRO A 84 4.67 13.81 -9.10
N PHE A 85 4.36 13.08 -8.05
CA PHE A 85 3.42 11.97 -8.11
C PHE A 85 2.00 12.48 -7.89
N VAL A 86 1.06 11.93 -8.65
CA VAL A 86 -0.36 12.24 -8.53
C VAL A 86 -1.14 10.99 -8.15
N PRO A 87 -2.24 11.12 -7.38
CA PRO A 87 -3.04 9.98 -6.99
C PRO A 87 -3.52 9.17 -8.20
N TYR A 88 -3.20 7.90 -8.23
CA TYR A 88 -3.60 7.00 -9.32
C TYR A 88 -5.11 6.78 -9.35
N ASN A 89 -5.71 6.70 -8.18
CA ASN A 89 -7.12 6.40 -8.00
C ASN A 89 -8.08 7.44 -8.60
N LYS A 90 -7.63 8.64 -8.92
CA LYS A 90 -8.45 9.66 -9.58
C LYS A 90 -9.03 9.21 -10.94
N TYR A 91 -8.43 8.19 -11.56
CA TYR A 91 -8.91 7.63 -12.81
C TYR A 91 -10.09 6.67 -12.64
N TYR A 92 -10.40 6.27 -11.40
CA TYR A 92 -11.43 5.29 -11.09
C TYR A 92 -12.73 5.89 -10.57
N GLY A 93 -12.86 7.20 -10.51
CA GLY A 93 -14.10 7.90 -10.18
C GLY A 93 -14.52 7.88 -8.71
N ASN A 94 -13.63 7.47 -7.80
CA ASN A 94 -13.91 7.43 -6.36
C ASN A 94 -13.59 8.77 -5.68
N GLU A 95 -14.09 9.85 -6.24
CA GLU A 95 -13.80 11.21 -5.78
C GLU A 95 -14.70 11.58 -4.58
N THR A 96 -14.07 11.90 -3.46
CA THR A 96 -14.75 12.45 -2.28
C THR A 96 -14.44 13.94 -2.15
N VAL A 97 -15.43 14.73 -1.78
CA VAL A 97 -15.26 16.16 -1.54
C VAL A 97 -15.25 16.44 -0.05
N VAL A 98 -14.15 16.99 0.44
CA VAL A 98 -14.03 17.48 1.80
C VAL A 98 -14.08 19.01 1.80
N VAL A 99 -14.76 19.61 2.76
CA VAL A 99 -14.78 21.07 2.92
C VAL A 99 -13.87 21.45 4.08
N ASP A 100 -12.76 22.11 3.77
CA ASP A 100 -11.80 22.60 4.74
C ASP A 100 -11.72 24.12 4.65
N GLU A 101 -12.01 24.82 5.74
CA GLU A 101 -12.03 26.28 5.82
C GLU A 101 -12.77 26.97 4.66
N GLY A 102 -13.85 26.37 4.17
CA GLY A 102 -14.64 26.88 3.06
C GLY A 102 -14.08 26.55 1.66
N ARG A 103 -12.96 25.85 1.57
CA ARG A 103 -12.41 25.34 0.32
C ARG A 103 -12.92 23.93 0.06
N LYS A 104 -13.21 23.62 -1.19
CA LYS A 104 -13.51 22.25 -1.63
C LYS A 104 -12.19 21.54 -1.95
N ILE A 105 -11.90 20.50 -1.20
CA ILE A 105 -10.78 19.61 -1.44
C ILE A 105 -11.32 18.31 -2.00
N TYR A 106 -10.78 17.86 -3.11
CA TYR A 106 -11.15 16.61 -3.75
C TYR A 106 -10.12 15.56 -3.36
N THR A 107 -10.57 14.52 -2.67
CA THR A 107 -9.74 13.37 -2.29
C THR A 107 -10.35 12.10 -2.87
N TYR A 108 -9.56 11.06 -2.96
CA TYR A 108 -9.95 9.77 -3.50
C TYR A 108 -9.90 8.71 -2.40
N GLU A 109 -10.80 7.73 -2.50
CA GLU A 109 -10.75 6.57 -1.61
C GLU A 109 -9.47 5.77 -1.89
N PRO A 110 -8.81 5.23 -0.85
CA PRO A 110 -7.60 4.44 -1.02
C PRO A 110 -7.88 3.17 -1.82
N LEU A 111 -6.87 2.72 -2.58
CA LEU A 111 -6.98 1.49 -3.35
C LEU A 111 -6.96 0.26 -2.44
N PHE A 112 -6.09 0.25 -1.43
CA PHE A 112 -5.95 -0.88 -0.51
C PHE A 112 -6.76 -0.61 0.77
N ASP A 113 -8.04 -0.96 0.69
CA ASP A 113 -9.02 -0.85 1.75
C ASP A 113 -9.77 -2.18 1.87
N PHE A 114 -9.50 -2.93 2.92
CA PHE A 114 -10.07 -4.26 3.12
C PHE A 114 -11.58 -4.27 3.38
N SER A 115 -12.19 -3.12 3.68
CA SER A 115 -13.64 -3.02 3.73
C SER A 115 -14.33 -3.32 2.39
N ARG A 116 -13.56 -3.34 1.31
CA ARG A 116 -14.02 -3.70 -0.05
C ARG A 116 -13.97 -5.20 -0.33
N MET A 117 -13.38 -5.97 0.56
CA MET A 117 -13.34 -7.42 0.43
C MET A 117 -14.76 -8.00 0.52
N ASP A 118 -15.01 -9.10 -0.19
CA ASP A 118 -16.27 -9.83 -0.06
C ASP A 118 -16.43 -10.30 1.39
N PRO A 119 -17.58 -10.05 2.04
CA PRO A 119 -17.83 -10.51 3.41
C PRO A 119 -17.72 -12.02 3.61
N SER A 120 -17.81 -12.81 2.54
CA SER A 120 -17.60 -14.26 2.59
C SER A 120 -16.13 -14.68 2.55
N HIS A 121 -15.21 -13.74 2.29
CA HIS A 121 -13.79 -14.05 2.24
C HIS A 121 -13.26 -14.40 3.63
N PRO A 122 -12.45 -15.46 3.81
CA PRO A 122 -11.97 -15.90 5.13
C PRO A 122 -11.20 -14.85 5.92
N LEU A 123 -10.59 -13.88 5.24
CA LEU A 123 -9.84 -12.79 5.87
C LEU A 123 -10.70 -11.56 6.20
N TYR A 124 -11.97 -11.55 5.80
CA TYR A 124 -12.84 -10.39 6.00
C TYR A 124 -13.10 -10.08 7.47
N GLU A 125 -13.36 -11.08 8.30
CA GLU A 125 -13.60 -10.89 9.74
C GLU A 125 -12.38 -10.31 10.45
N ILE A 126 -11.20 -10.69 10.01
CA ILE A 126 -9.92 -10.19 10.54
C ILE A 126 -9.74 -8.72 10.18
N SER A 127 -10.19 -8.31 8.99
CA SER A 127 -10.04 -6.94 8.51
C SER A 127 -11.05 -5.95 9.10
N ASN A 128 -12.15 -6.42 9.68
CA ASN A 128 -13.26 -5.58 10.16
C ASN A 128 -13.36 -5.42 11.67
N ASP A 129 -12.38 -5.82 12.43
CA ASP A 129 -12.42 -5.72 13.90
C ASP A 129 -12.18 -4.30 14.45
N GLY A 130 -12.16 -3.29 13.59
CA GLY A 130 -11.97 -1.89 13.98
C GLY A 130 -10.51 -1.43 13.97
N TYR A 131 -9.59 -2.27 13.52
CA TYR A 131 -8.19 -1.93 13.29
C TYR A 131 -7.80 -2.33 11.89
N MET A 132 -7.60 -1.35 11.04
CA MET A 132 -7.11 -1.61 9.71
C MET A 132 -5.75 -0.95 9.54
N LYS A 133 -4.72 -1.76 9.43
CA LYS A 133 -3.39 -1.30 9.06
C LYS A 133 -2.94 -2.09 7.84
N VAL A 134 -2.90 -1.40 6.72
CA VAL A 134 -2.18 -1.85 5.54
C VAL A 134 -0.94 -0.98 5.46
N ILE A 135 0.20 -1.53 5.81
CA ILE A 135 1.48 -0.80 5.84
C ILE A 135 2.54 -1.56 5.04
N ASP A 136 3.61 -0.85 4.70
CA ASP A 136 4.81 -1.40 4.07
C ASP A 136 4.50 -2.15 2.76
N LEU A 137 3.81 -1.46 1.86
CA LEU A 137 3.44 -2.00 0.55
C LEU A 137 4.69 -2.21 -0.31
N ASN A 138 5.03 -3.46 -0.59
CA ASN A 138 6.11 -3.85 -1.50
C ASN A 138 5.53 -4.41 -2.81
N PRO A 139 5.50 -3.64 -3.89
CA PRO A 139 5.07 -4.14 -5.20
C PRO A 139 6.12 -5.06 -5.82
N PHE A 140 5.65 -6.10 -6.47
CA PHE A 140 6.49 -7.07 -7.15
C PHE A 140 5.88 -7.45 -8.51
N ILE A 141 6.67 -7.30 -9.57
CA ILE A 141 6.31 -7.81 -10.90
C ILE A 141 7.12 -9.10 -11.09
N ASP A 142 6.44 -10.21 -11.28
CA ASP A 142 7.11 -11.48 -11.51
C ASP A 142 7.85 -11.46 -12.84
N PRO A 143 9.18 -11.54 -12.87
CA PRO A 143 9.94 -11.49 -14.11
C PRO A 143 9.73 -12.71 -15.00
N LYS A 144 9.08 -13.76 -14.52
CA LYS A 144 8.79 -14.99 -15.31
C LYS A 144 7.46 -14.90 -16.03
N THR A 145 6.45 -14.33 -15.39
CA THR A 145 5.08 -14.34 -15.89
C THR A 145 4.56 -12.95 -16.24
N GLY A 146 5.13 -11.91 -15.66
CA GLY A 146 4.62 -10.55 -15.74
C GLY A 146 3.49 -10.26 -14.76
N ASP A 147 3.05 -11.27 -14.00
CA ASP A 147 2.00 -11.09 -12.99
C ASP A 147 2.46 -10.08 -11.93
N LYS A 148 1.51 -9.29 -11.47
CA LYS A 148 1.75 -8.21 -10.50
C LYS A 148 1.19 -8.59 -9.14
N TYR A 149 1.97 -8.32 -8.13
CA TYR A 149 1.63 -8.59 -6.72
C TYR A 149 2.00 -7.40 -5.86
N VAL A 150 1.36 -7.30 -4.71
CA VAL A 150 1.79 -6.45 -3.61
C VAL A 150 1.88 -7.28 -2.34
N TYR A 151 3.02 -7.20 -1.69
CA TYR A 151 3.23 -7.74 -0.35
C TYR A 151 3.07 -6.59 0.64
N PHE A 152 2.50 -6.86 1.78
CA PHE A 152 2.25 -5.83 2.78
C PHE A 152 2.11 -6.42 4.17
N CYS A 153 2.27 -5.58 5.15
CA CYS A 153 1.99 -5.91 6.53
C CYS A 153 0.54 -5.52 6.86
N HIS A 154 -0.15 -6.40 7.55
CA HIS A 154 -1.45 -6.14 8.14
C HIS A 154 -1.43 -6.51 9.62
N ASP A 155 -1.88 -5.58 10.45
CA ASP A 155 -2.03 -5.77 11.90
C ASP A 155 -3.39 -6.43 12.18
N LEU A 156 -3.37 -7.56 12.84
CA LEU A 156 -4.56 -8.35 13.16
C LEU A 156 -5.46 -7.75 14.26
N GLY A 157 -5.16 -6.53 14.69
CA GLY A 157 -6.03 -5.76 15.56
C GLY A 157 -6.10 -6.19 17.02
N LYS A 158 -6.80 -5.39 17.83
CA LYS A 158 -6.95 -5.58 19.28
C LYS A 158 -7.83 -6.76 19.71
N ALA A 159 -8.65 -7.30 18.82
CA ALA A 159 -9.56 -8.38 19.17
C ALA A 159 -8.84 -9.66 19.60
N GLN A 160 -7.65 -9.84 19.15
CA GLN A 160 -6.77 -10.90 19.61
C GLN A 160 -5.71 -10.26 20.49
N ALA A 161 -5.80 -10.29 21.76
CA ALA A 161 -4.95 -9.71 22.82
C ALA A 161 -3.40 -9.67 22.56
N ILE A 162 -2.97 -9.85 21.33
CA ILE A 162 -1.61 -9.93 20.84
C ILE A 162 -1.53 -8.98 19.64
N SER A 163 -0.69 -7.95 19.73
CA SER A 163 -0.35 -7.08 18.61
C SER A 163 0.58 -7.87 17.68
N GLU A 164 0.01 -8.48 16.65
CA GLU A 164 0.75 -9.31 15.70
C GLU A 164 0.61 -8.73 14.31
N SER A 165 1.72 -8.28 13.77
CA SER A 165 1.84 -7.93 12.36
C SER A 165 2.14 -9.17 11.53
N SER A 166 1.41 -9.37 10.46
CA SER A 166 1.60 -10.51 9.54
C SER A 166 1.79 -10.03 8.12
N ILE A 167 2.56 -10.78 7.35
CA ILE A 167 2.77 -10.49 5.94
C ILE A 167 1.68 -11.17 5.11
N TYR A 168 1.12 -10.38 4.23
CA TYR A 168 0.12 -10.80 3.25
C TYR A 168 0.64 -10.56 1.84
N VAL A 169 0.07 -11.29 0.90
CA VAL A 169 0.23 -11.04 -0.53
C VAL A 169 -1.14 -10.88 -1.17
N MET A 170 -1.26 -9.91 -2.05
CA MET A 170 -2.42 -9.69 -2.89
C MET A 170 -1.98 -9.64 -4.35
N ALA A 171 -2.71 -10.32 -5.23
CA ALA A 171 -2.54 -10.13 -6.65
C ALA A 171 -3.08 -8.75 -7.08
N LEU A 172 -2.46 -8.18 -8.08
CA LEU A 172 -2.93 -6.97 -8.73
C LEU A 172 -3.41 -7.31 -10.14
N HIS A 173 -4.38 -6.54 -10.62
CA HIS A 173 -4.73 -6.56 -12.04
C HIS A 173 -3.62 -5.89 -12.87
N ASP A 174 -3.68 -6.02 -14.20
CA ASP A 174 -2.69 -5.43 -15.11
C ASP A 174 -2.53 -3.91 -14.93
N ASP A 175 -3.60 -3.26 -14.53
CA ASP A 175 -3.64 -1.82 -14.23
C ASP A 175 -3.28 -1.48 -12.77
N TYR A 176 -2.65 -2.39 -12.03
CA TYR A 176 -2.26 -2.25 -10.63
C TYR A 176 -3.41 -2.11 -9.62
N THR A 177 -4.68 -2.24 -10.03
CA THR A 177 -5.78 -2.28 -9.07
C THR A 177 -5.76 -3.58 -8.26
N PRO A 178 -6.14 -3.53 -6.96
CA PRO A 178 -6.15 -4.71 -6.08
C PRO A 178 -7.16 -5.77 -6.53
N ASP A 179 -6.74 -7.02 -6.58
CA ASP A 179 -7.66 -8.15 -6.71
C ASP A 179 -8.00 -8.70 -5.32
N TYR A 180 -9.09 -8.20 -4.74
CA TYR A 180 -9.54 -8.59 -3.40
C TYR A 180 -9.99 -10.06 -3.28
N THR A 181 -10.08 -10.79 -4.38
CA THR A 181 -10.40 -12.23 -4.38
C THR A 181 -9.15 -13.10 -4.24
N ARG A 182 -7.97 -12.53 -4.45
CA ARG A 182 -6.67 -13.23 -4.46
C ARG A 182 -5.73 -12.65 -3.41
N ILE A 183 -6.11 -12.81 -2.15
CA ILE A 183 -5.32 -12.40 -0.98
C ILE A 183 -4.98 -13.63 -0.17
N GLU A 184 -3.72 -13.75 0.25
CA GLU A 184 -3.26 -14.82 1.12
C GLU A 184 -2.43 -14.26 2.28
N ALA A 185 -2.62 -14.82 3.47
CA ALA A 185 -1.73 -14.61 4.61
C ALA A 185 -0.53 -15.54 4.47
N LEU A 186 0.67 -14.97 4.41
CA LEU A 186 1.91 -15.74 4.26
C LEU A 186 2.50 -16.09 5.61
N THR A 187 2.50 -15.13 6.52
CA THR A 187 2.93 -15.30 7.90
C THR A 187 1.75 -14.88 8.77
N ALA A 188 1.36 -15.72 9.69
CA ALA A 188 0.38 -15.38 10.71
C ALA A 188 0.85 -15.99 12.01
N ALA A 189 0.76 -15.24 13.08
CA ALA A 189 1.25 -15.65 14.39
C ALA A 189 0.65 -16.99 14.86
N ASN A 190 -0.51 -17.34 14.38
CA ASN A 190 -1.22 -18.59 14.70
C ASN A 190 -1.37 -19.53 13.50
N ARG A 191 -0.57 -19.37 12.46
CA ARG A 191 -0.58 -20.29 11.33
C ARG A 191 0.09 -21.61 11.73
N LEU A 192 -0.65 -22.45 12.42
CA LEU A 192 -0.12 -23.62 13.10
C LEU A 192 0.34 -24.73 12.18
N GLU A 193 -0.17 -24.87 10.99
CA GLU A 193 0.32 -25.88 10.05
C GLU A 193 -0.26 -25.65 8.65
N LYS A 194 0.60 -25.42 7.68
CA LYS A 194 0.28 -25.68 6.28
C LYS A 194 1.01 -26.95 5.88
N ASP A 195 0.27 -27.96 5.41
CA ASP A 195 0.80 -29.24 4.93
C ASP A 195 1.56 -30.07 5.98
N GLY A 196 1.14 -30.02 7.25
CA GLY A 196 1.77 -30.78 8.33
C GLY A 196 3.19 -30.31 8.71
N LYS A 197 3.57 -29.11 8.26
CA LYS A 197 4.81 -28.44 8.67
C LYS A 197 4.48 -27.29 9.56
N GLN A 198 5.08 -27.27 10.73
CA GLN A 198 5.01 -26.12 11.62
C GLN A 198 5.63 -24.91 10.92
N ASP A 199 4.91 -23.80 10.87
CA ASP A 199 5.50 -22.54 10.48
C ASP A 199 6.48 -22.11 11.56
N ILE A 200 7.76 -22.23 11.27
CA ILE A 200 8.84 -21.94 12.21
C ILE A 200 9.15 -20.44 12.33
N THR A 201 8.46 -19.61 11.57
CA THR A 201 8.83 -18.18 11.46
C THR A 201 8.28 -17.34 12.57
N LEU A 202 7.30 -17.82 13.34
CA LEU A 202 6.57 -16.96 14.27
C LEU A 202 6.52 -17.55 15.67
N ASN A 203 7.25 -16.92 16.56
CA ASN A 203 7.00 -16.99 18.00
C ASN A 203 5.86 -16.03 18.35
N GLU A 204 5.07 -16.37 19.37
CA GLU A 204 4.07 -15.46 19.93
C GLU A 204 4.67 -14.06 20.18
N GLY A 205 3.99 -13.02 19.67
CA GLY A 205 4.43 -11.64 19.85
C GLY A 205 5.51 -11.16 18.87
N THR A 206 5.76 -11.87 17.77
CA THR A 206 6.67 -11.37 16.73
C THR A 206 5.97 -10.40 15.79
N VAL A 207 6.66 -9.33 15.50
CA VAL A 207 6.27 -8.33 14.49
C VAL A 207 6.99 -8.68 13.20
N ASN A 208 6.23 -8.90 12.12
CA ASN A 208 6.75 -9.05 10.77
C ASN A 208 6.28 -7.84 9.96
N GLU A 209 7.20 -7.00 9.59
CA GLU A 209 6.95 -5.77 8.84
C GLU A 209 7.95 -5.63 7.69
N ALA A 210 7.70 -4.67 6.81
CA ALA A 210 8.55 -4.31 5.69
C ALA A 210 8.93 -5.51 4.80
N PRO A 211 7.95 -6.24 4.23
CA PRO A 211 8.24 -7.34 3.34
C PRO A 211 9.04 -6.87 2.12
N TYR A 212 10.00 -7.66 1.70
CA TYR A 212 10.72 -7.41 0.47
C TYR A 212 10.90 -8.71 -0.30
N VAL A 213 10.45 -8.73 -1.56
CA VAL A 213 10.51 -9.93 -2.40
C VAL A 213 11.53 -9.77 -3.51
N ILE A 214 12.36 -10.77 -3.65
CA ILE A 214 13.31 -10.88 -4.75
C ILE A 214 13.19 -12.21 -5.47
N TYR A 215 13.41 -12.19 -6.78
CA TYR A 215 13.61 -13.38 -7.59
C TYR A 215 15.09 -13.56 -7.89
N ASN A 216 15.62 -14.74 -7.64
CA ASN A 216 16.97 -15.10 -8.01
C ASN A 216 16.95 -16.02 -9.25
N PRO A 217 17.37 -15.53 -10.42
CA PRO A 217 17.32 -16.32 -11.65
C PRO A 217 18.31 -17.47 -11.69
N VAL A 218 19.36 -17.45 -10.84
CA VAL A 218 20.35 -18.54 -10.80
C VAL A 218 19.79 -19.75 -10.08
N SER A 219 19.08 -19.53 -8.97
CA SER A 219 18.45 -20.60 -8.19
C SER A 219 17.04 -20.93 -8.64
N ASP A 220 16.45 -20.09 -9.51
CA ASP A 220 15.04 -20.11 -9.93
C ASP A 220 14.06 -20.11 -8.74
N ARG A 221 14.33 -19.22 -7.78
CA ARG A 221 13.56 -19.14 -6.52
C ARG A 221 13.22 -17.69 -6.18
N TYR A 222 12.10 -17.55 -5.49
CA TYR A 222 11.69 -16.31 -4.84
C TYR A 222 12.10 -16.35 -3.37
N TYR A 223 12.49 -15.20 -2.85
CA TYR A 223 12.85 -15.01 -1.45
C TYR A 223 12.01 -13.86 -0.90
N LEU A 224 11.38 -14.09 0.22
CA LEU A 224 10.70 -13.08 1.04
C LEU A 224 11.62 -12.79 2.23
N LEU A 225 11.95 -11.52 2.40
CA LEU A 225 12.83 -11.00 3.46
C LEU A 225 12.02 -10.15 4.42
#